data_c96b19828f3af061e4e912a8086681af
#
_entry.id   c96b19828f3af061e4e912a8086681af
#
_cell.length_a   1.000
_cell.length_b   1.000
_cell.length_c   1.000
_cell.angle_alpha   90.00
_cell.angle_beta   90.00
_cell.angle_gamma   90.00
#
_symmetry.space_group_name_H-M   'P 1'
#
loop_
_entity.id
_entity.type
_entity.pdbx_description
1 polymer ?
#
loop_
_entity_poly.entity_id
_entity_poly.type
_entity_poly.pdbx_seq_one_letter_code
_entity_poly.pdbx_strand_id
1 'polypeptide(L)'
;SLIEKINNLVIVGAMANNFFIYKNFKVGKSLIEINTKEIIKKIYDKASKNNCKIIIPEDCVVGTSFEGEGKNKNLEHILEDEIILDIGSKTVKKIKQIIEQSNTVLWNGPAGYFENKNFHYGTMSIAESISKNTLEKSLISVLGGGDTLAAINKSKNKLSFSHLSTAGGAFLEYLEGKDLPGLSVLK
;
A
#
# COMPACT_ATOMS: atom_id res chain seq x y z
N SER A 1 -6.14 15.27 8.90
CA SER A 1 -6.05 13.85 8.45
C SER A 1 -5.84 13.82 6.94
N LEU A 2 -5.04 12.86 6.44
CA LEU A 2 -4.75 12.71 5.00
C LEU A 2 -6.01 12.47 4.17
N ILE A 3 -7.01 11.75 4.69
CA ILE A 3 -8.27 11.45 3.99
C ILE A 3 -8.99 12.71 3.47
N GLU A 4 -8.84 13.83 4.14
CA GLU A 4 -9.45 15.12 3.74
C GLU A 4 -8.74 15.77 2.54
N LYS A 5 -7.55 15.29 2.21
CA LYS A 5 -6.66 15.89 1.21
C LYS A 5 -6.44 15.01 -0.02
N ILE A 6 -7.00 13.80 -0.06
CA ILE A 6 -6.76 12.83 -1.13
C ILE A 6 -8.07 12.35 -1.76
N ASN A 7 -8.01 11.98 -3.04
CA ASN A 7 -9.15 11.43 -3.78
C ASN A 7 -9.26 9.90 -3.64
N ASN A 8 -8.13 9.22 -3.53
CA ASN A 8 -8.06 7.77 -3.43
C ASN A 8 -7.13 7.37 -2.30
N LEU A 9 -7.57 6.46 -1.44
CA LEU A 9 -6.79 5.78 -0.43
C LEU A 9 -6.68 4.31 -0.79
N VAL A 10 -5.51 3.88 -1.22
CA VAL A 10 -5.24 2.48 -1.58
C VAL A 10 -4.63 1.77 -0.38
N ILE A 11 -5.28 0.73 0.11
CA ILE A 11 -4.82 -0.06 1.26
C ILE A 11 -4.25 -1.37 0.73
N VAL A 12 -2.98 -1.62 0.98
CA VAL A 12 -2.25 -2.83 0.56
C VAL A 12 -1.41 -3.41 1.69
N GLY A 13 -0.70 -4.49 1.43
CA GLY A 13 0.13 -5.17 2.43
C GLY A 13 -0.69 -5.76 3.57
N ALA A 14 -0.05 -6.04 4.70
CA ALA A 14 -0.70 -6.67 5.86
C ALA A 14 -1.88 -5.85 6.41
N MET A 15 -1.86 -4.52 6.25
CA MET A 15 -2.96 -3.65 6.67
C MET A 15 -4.26 -4.00 5.95
N ALA A 16 -4.21 -4.43 4.68
CA ALA A 16 -5.40 -4.80 3.91
C ALA A 16 -6.17 -5.98 4.52
N ASN A 17 -5.49 -6.87 5.25
CA ASN A 17 -6.13 -8.04 5.88
C ASN A 17 -7.22 -7.63 6.87
N ASN A 18 -7.02 -6.54 7.61
CA ASN A 18 -8.03 -6.03 8.54
C ASN A 18 -9.26 -5.49 7.81
N PHE A 19 -9.07 -4.88 6.64
CA PHE A 19 -10.17 -4.42 5.78
C PHE A 19 -10.92 -5.60 5.14
N PHE A 20 -10.21 -6.69 4.82
CA PHE A 20 -10.85 -7.93 4.35
C PHE A 20 -11.75 -8.53 5.42
N ILE A 21 -11.26 -8.66 6.67
CA ILE A 21 -12.09 -9.14 7.79
C ILE A 21 -13.30 -8.23 8.01
N TYR A 22 -13.13 -6.91 7.96
CA TYR A 22 -14.23 -5.97 8.07
C TYR A 22 -15.30 -6.18 7.00
N LYS A 23 -14.90 -6.65 5.80
CA LYS A 23 -15.79 -7.02 4.68
C LYS A 23 -16.23 -8.49 4.72
N ASN A 24 -15.96 -9.22 5.81
CA ASN A 24 -16.31 -10.64 6.00
C ASN A 24 -15.57 -11.62 5.08
N PHE A 25 -14.40 -11.24 4.53
CA PHE A 25 -13.53 -12.18 3.84
C PHE A 25 -12.65 -12.93 4.84
N LYS A 26 -12.33 -14.19 4.51
CA LYS A 26 -11.31 -14.97 5.23
C LYS A 26 -9.92 -14.52 4.80
N VAL A 27 -8.97 -14.58 5.73
CA VAL A 27 -7.57 -14.19 5.47
C VAL A 27 -6.58 -15.30 5.84
N GLY A 28 -7.07 -16.51 6.15
CA GLY A 28 -6.25 -17.65 6.55
C GLY A 28 -5.37 -17.34 7.77
N LYS A 29 -4.07 -17.66 7.65
CA LYS A 29 -3.04 -17.39 8.67
C LYS A 29 -2.40 -16.01 8.54
N SER A 30 -2.96 -15.11 7.71
CA SER A 30 -2.38 -13.79 7.49
C SER A 30 -2.36 -12.94 8.76
N LEU A 31 -1.37 -12.07 8.86
CA LEU A 31 -1.24 -11.14 9.98
C LEU A 31 -2.46 -10.20 10.04
N ILE A 32 -3.02 -10.07 11.23
CA ILE A 32 -4.14 -9.18 11.53
C ILE A 32 -3.91 -8.47 12.86
N GLU A 33 -4.53 -7.31 13.01
CA GLU A 33 -4.62 -6.60 14.28
C GLU A 33 -6.01 -6.81 14.90
N ILE A 34 -6.05 -6.99 16.20
CA ILE A 34 -7.30 -7.17 16.95
C ILE A 34 -7.98 -5.80 17.18
N ASN A 35 -9.32 -5.82 17.31
CA ASN A 35 -10.13 -4.64 17.64
C ASN A 35 -10.08 -3.48 16.62
N THR A 36 -9.83 -3.77 15.34
CA THR A 36 -9.75 -2.75 14.28
C THR A 36 -11.10 -2.33 13.70
N LYS A 37 -12.18 -3.06 13.97
CA LYS A 37 -13.49 -2.87 13.33
C LYS A 37 -14.03 -1.43 13.45
N GLU A 38 -13.99 -0.86 14.64
CA GLU A 38 -14.48 0.52 14.87
C GLU A 38 -13.57 1.57 14.21
N ILE A 39 -12.27 1.30 14.15
CA ILE A 39 -11.32 2.19 13.48
C ILE A 39 -11.59 2.18 11.97
N ILE A 40 -11.76 0.99 11.38
CA ILE A 40 -12.03 0.84 9.94
C ILE A 40 -13.38 1.49 9.57
N LYS A 41 -14.40 1.32 10.41
CA LYS A 41 -15.67 2.01 10.23
C LYS A 41 -15.50 3.53 10.18
N LYS A 42 -14.78 4.10 11.15
CA LYS A 42 -14.47 5.55 11.17
C LYS A 42 -13.70 6.01 9.93
N ILE A 43 -12.79 5.16 9.40
CA ILE A 43 -12.07 5.44 8.16
C ILE A 43 -13.03 5.51 6.98
N TYR A 44 -13.94 4.54 6.83
CA TYR A 44 -14.96 4.55 5.77
C TYR A 44 -15.90 5.75 5.89
N ASP A 45 -16.38 6.05 7.11
CA ASP A 45 -17.28 7.18 7.36
C ASP A 45 -16.59 8.52 7.00
N LYS A 46 -15.31 8.66 7.38
CA LYS A 46 -14.54 9.85 7.08
C LYS A 46 -14.23 9.97 5.57
N ALA A 47 -13.90 8.88 4.93
CA ALA A 47 -13.66 8.84 3.49
C ALA A 47 -14.91 9.23 2.70
N SER A 48 -16.07 8.69 3.08
CA SER A 48 -17.37 9.04 2.46
C SER A 48 -17.68 10.53 2.59
N LYS A 49 -17.47 11.13 3.76
CA LYS A 49 -17.71 12.57 4.00
C LYS A 49 -16.79 13.49 3.17
N ASN A 50 -15.60 12.99 2.79
CA ASN A 50 -14.61 13.79 2.06
C ASN A 50 -14.46 13.36 0.59
N ASN A 51 -15.40 12.60 0.04
CA ASN A 51 -15.35 12.08 -1.33
C ASN A 51 -14.06 11.31 -1.66
N CYS A 52 -13.42 10.71 -0.64
CA CYS A 52 -12.23 9.87 -0.80
C CYS A 52 -12.65 8.42 -1.05
N LYS A 53 -12.18 7.81 -2.14
CA LYS A 53 -12.43 6.39 -2.43
C LYS A 53 -11.42 5.53 -1.70
N ILE A 54 -11.90 4.57 -0.89
CA ILE A 54 -11.07 3.53 -0.30
C ILE A 54 -11.01 2.36 -1.27
N ILE A 55 -9.81 1.99 -1.68
CA ILE A 55 -9.52 0.88 -2.59
C ILE A 55 -8.78 -0.19 -1.78
N ILE A 56 -9.37 -1.36 -1.71
CA ILE A 56 -8.75 -2.57 -1.17
C ILE A 56 -8.49 -3.55 -2.32
N PRO A 57 -7.55 -4.49 -2.19
CA PRO A 57 -7.30 -5.50 -3.20
C PRO A 57 -8.55 -6.33 -3.51
N GLU A 58 -8.70 -6.73 -4.79
CA GLU A 58 -9.78 -7.60 -5.26
C GLU A 58 -9.31 -9.05 -5.38
N ASP A 59 -8.01 -9.23 -5.51
CA ASP A 59 -7.31 -10.51 -5.54
C ASP A 59 -5.96 -10.37 -4.84
N CYS A 60 -5.38 -11.50 -4.48
CA CYS A 60 -4.13 -11.57 -3.75
C CYS A 60 -3.27 -12.74 -4.22
N VAL A 61 -2.00 -12.69 -3.89
CA VAL A 61 -1.08 -13.83 -3.99
C VAL A 61 -0.95 -14.43 -2.60
N VAL A 62 -1.28 -15.72 -2.50
CA VAL A 62 -1.20 -16.49 -1.25
C VAL A 62 -0.11 -17.53 -1.33
N GLY A 63 0.45 -17.88 -0.18
CA GLY A 63 1.36 -19.00 0.01
C GLY A 63 1.07 -19.71 1.33
N THR A 64 1.58 -20.93 1.51
CA THR A 64 1.51 -21.64 2.80
C THR A 64 2.68 -21.31 3.72
N SER A 65 3.71 -20.64 3.18
CA SER A 65 4.87 -20.13 3.91
C SER A 65 5.47 -18.92 3.20
N PHE A 66 6.30 -18.16 3.92
CA PHE A 66 7.02 -17.00 3.36
C PHE A 66 8.09 -17.37 2.32
N GLU A 67 8.54 -18.62 2.27
CA GLU A 67 9.57 -19.11 1.36
C GLU A 67 8.99 -19.91 0.18
N GLY A 68 7.68 -20.17 0.18
CA GLY A 68 6.99 -20.99 -0.79
C GLY A 68 6.71 -20.30 -2.12
N GLU A 69 5.98 -21.01 -2.97
CA GLU A 69 5.44 -20.47 -4.20
C GLU A 69 4.15 -19.71 -3.96
N GLY A 70 3.94 -18.64 -4.73
CA GLY A 70 2.73 -17.84 -4.68
C GLY A 70 1.65 -18.32 -5.65
N LYS A 71 0.38 -18.29 -5.22
CA LYS A 71 -0.78 -18.55 -6.07
C LYS A 71 -1.70 -17.34 -6.09
N ASN A 72 -2.03 -16.83 -7.28
CA ASN A 72 -3.01 -15.75 -7.40
C ASN A 72 -4.43 -16.28 -7.17
N LYS A 73 -5.17 -15.67 -6.26
CA LYS A 73 -6.53 -16.05 -5.89
C LYS A 73 -7.44 -14.83 -5.72
N ASN A 74 -8.74 -15.03 -5.98
CA ASN A 74 -9.75 -14.09 -5.50
C ASN A 74 -9.92 -14.25 -3.98
N LEU A 75 -10.36 -13.20 -3.29
CA LEU A 75 -10.48 -13.16 -1.83
C LEU A 75 -11.41 -14.25 -1.26
N GLU A 76 -12.46 -14.62 -2.01
CA GLU A 76 -13.42 -15.64 -1.60
C GLU A 76 -12.82 -17.06 -1.53
N HIS A 77 -11.67 -17.28 -2.15
CA HIS A 77 -11.04 -18.60 -2.29
C HIS A 77 -9.80 -18.81 -1.41
N ILE A 78 -9.57 -17.90 -0.44
CA ILE A 78 -8.45 -18.03 0.50
C ILE A 78 -8.76 -19.15 1.50
N LEU A 79 -7.82 -20.07 1.66
CA LEU A 79 -7.92 -21.21 2.56
C LEU A 79 -7.38 -20.85 3.96
N GLU A 80 -7.73 -21.68 4.96
CA GLU A 80 -7.39 -21.43 6.35
C GLU A 80 -5.89 -21.57 6.66
N ASP A 81 -5.17 -22.37 5.86
CA ASP A 81 -3.73 -22.61 5.97
C ASP A 81 -2.88 -21.63 5.16
N GLU A 82 -3.47 -20.77 4.36
CA GLU A 82 -2.80 -19.82 3.50
C GLU A 82 -2.51 -18.48 4.18
N ILE A 83 -1.49 -17.80 3.70
CA ILE A 83 -1.06 -16.46 4.10
C ILE A 83 -1.14 -15.56 2.88
N ILE A 84 -1.74 -14.39 2.98
CA ILE A 84 -1.74 -13.35 1.95
C ILE A 84 -0.36 -12.69 1.99
N LEU A 85 0.39 -12.78 0.88
CA LEU A 85 1.77 -12.34 0.80
C LEU A 85 2.02 -11.27 -0.27
N ASP A 86 1.08 -11.06 -1.20
CA ASP A 86 1.12 -9.94 -2.15
C ASP A 86 -0.30 -9.66 -2.67
N ILE A 87 -0.45 -8.54 -3.36
CA ILE A 87 -1.65 -8.22 -4.12
C ILE A 87 -1.66 -8.98 -5.45
N GLY A 88 -2.84 -9.32 -5.92
CA GLY A 88 -3.00 -10.06 -7.18
C GLY A 88 -2.95 -9.16 -8.42
N SER A 89 -2.96 -9.81 -9.59
CA SER A 89 -2.78 -9.16 -10.89
C SER A 89 -3.91 -8.19 -11.26
N LYS A 90 -5.16 -8.49 -10.86
CA LYS A 90 -6.31 -7.59 -11.07
C LYS A 90 -6.14 -6.31 -10.27
N THR A 91 -5.75 -6.46 -9.01
CA THR A 91 -5.46 -5.34 -8.09
C THR A 91 -4.33 -4.48 -8.62
N VAL A 92 -3.23 -5.09 -9.08
CA VAL A 92 -2.12 -4.36 -9.72
C VAL A 92 -2.59 -3.55 -10.91
N LYS A 93 -3.39 -4.14 -11.80
CA LYS A 93 -3.94 -3.43 -12.96
C LYS A 93 -4.77 -2.21 -12.55
N LYS A 94 -5.63 -2.37 -11.55
CA LYS A 94 -6.48 -1.28 -11.02
C LYS A 94 -5.63 -0.16 -10.40
N ILE A 95 -4.61 -0.50 -9.61
CA ILE A 95 -3.72 0.49 -9.00
C ILE A 95 -2.94 1.26 -10.07
N LYS A 96 -2.44 0.58 -11.11
CA LYS A 96 -1.77 1.24 -12.24
C LYS A 96 -2.69 2.26 -12.93
N GLN A 97 -3.95 1.93 -13.16
CA GLN A 97 -4.92 2.87 -13.73
C GLN A 97 -5.14 4.10 -12.83
N ILE A 98 -5.20 3.91 -11.51
CA ILE A 98 -5.32 5.02 -10.56
C ILE A 98 -4.07 5.91 -10.60
N ILE A 99 -2.87 5.32 -10.63
CA ILE A 99 -1.61 6.06 -10.76
C ILE A 99 -1.59 6.88 -12.05
N GLU A 100 -1.99 6.30 -13.17
CA GLU A 100 -2.04 6.96 -14.48
C GLU A 100 -2.98 8.18 -14.53
N GLN A 101 -4.01 8.20 -13.68
CA GLN A 101 -4.98 9.28 -13.57
C GLN A 101 -4.66 10.28 -12.46
N SER A 102 -3.59 10.04 -11.71
CA SER A 102 -3.21 10.86 -10.56
C SER A 102 -2.22 11.95 -10.97
N ASN A 103 -2.34 13.13 -10.35
CA ASN A 103 -1.34 14.20 -10.42
C ASN A 103 -0.27 14.05 -9.34
N THR A 104 -0.63 13.46 -8.20
CA THR A 104 0.26 13.24 -7.07
C THR A 104 0.02 11.86 -6.48
N VAL A 105 1.09 11.14 -6.20
CA VAL A 105 1.07 9.85 -5.49
C VAL A 105 1.97 9.96 -4.27
N LEU A 106 1.40 9.65 -3.11
CA LEU A 106 2.13 9.39 -1.89
C LEU A 106 2.11 7.89 -1.64
N TRP A 107 3.27 7.26 -1.55
CA TRP A 107 3.38 5.82 -1.31
C TRP A 107 4.24 5.54 -0.09
N ASN A 108 3.67 4.78 0.86
CA ASN A 108 4.36 4.37 2.07
C ASN A 108 4.00 2.91 2.42
N GLY A 109 4.98 2.04 2.42
CA GLY A 109 4.89 0.61 2.65
C GLY A 109 4.73 -0.23 1.38
N PRO A 110 5.40 -1.38 1.31
CA PRO A 110 5.31 -2.33 0.19
C PRO A 110 3.90 -2.95 0.13
N ALA A 111 3.53 -3.44 -1.06
CA ALA A 111 2.24 -4.08 -1.28
C ALA A 111 2.21 -5.56 -0.90
N GLY A 112 3.39 -6.19 -0.81
CA GLY A 112 3.56 -7.61 -0.48
C GLY A 112 4.86 -7.87 0.25
N TYR A 113 5.12 -9.15 0.54
CA TYR A 113 6.35 -9.64 1.16
C TYR A 113 7.51 -9.61 0.15
N PHE A 114 8.03 -8.41 -0.10
CA PHE A 114 9.00 -8.10 -1.15
C PHE A 114 10.37 -8.74 -0.94
N GLU A 115 10.66 -9.26 0.23
CA GLU A 115 11.89 -9.98 0.56
C GLU A 115 12.04 -11.24 -0.27
N ASN A 116 10.92 -11.90 -0.60
CA ASN A 116 10.89 -13.06 -1.48
C ASN A 116 10.39 -12.65 -2.87
N LYS A 117 11.15 -13.05 -3.91
CA LYS A 117 10.84 -12.80 -5.33
C LYS A 117 9.46 -13.32 -5.77
N ASN A 118 8.91 -14.31 -5.08
CA ASN A 118 7.61 -14.89 -5.39
C ASN A 118 6.44 -13.99 -4.94
N PHE A 119 6.70 -12.98 -4.08
CA PHE A 119 5.69 -12.12 -3.47
C PHE A 119 6.02 -10.61 -3.60
N HIS A 120 6.89 -10.25 -4.54
CA HIS A 120 7.31 -8.86 -4.75
C HIS A 120 6.66 -8.20 -5.96
N TYR A 121 5.91 -8.96 -6.76
CA TYR A 121 5.37 -8.48 -8.04
C TYR A 121 4.47 -7.24 -7.89
N GLY A 122 3.60 -7.23 -6.89
CA GLY A 122 2.71 -6.10 -6.61
C GLY A 122 3.51 -4.83 -6.31
N THR A 123 4.48 -4.93 -5.40
CA THR A 123 5.35 -3.82 -5.01
C THR A 123 6.16 -3.29 -6.19
N MET A 124 6.81 -4.16 -6.96
CA MET A 124 7.60 -3.76 -8.14
C MET A 124 6.73 -3.13 -9.22
N SER A 125 5.56 -3.70 -9.48
CA SER A 125 4.62 -3.18 -10.48
C SER A 125 4.11 -1.78 -10.14
N ILE A 126 3.87 -1.49 -8.85
CA ILE A 126 3.51 -0.15 -8.38
C ILE A 126 4.69 0.79 -8.57
N ALA A 127 5.89 0.40 -8.13
CA ALA A 127 7.11 1.21 -8.24
C ALA A 127 7.41 1.61 -9.70
N GLU A 128 7.35 0.65 -10.61
CA GLU A 128 7.58 0.88 -12.05
C GLU A 128 6.53 1.81 -12.66
N SER A 129 5.25 1.62 -12.27
CA SER A 129 4.17 2.48 -12.75
C SER A 129 4.33 3.92 -12.26
N ILE A 130 4.65 4.12 -10.98
CA ILE A 130 4.90 5.46 -10.43
C ILE A 130 6.09 6.09 -11.13
N SER A 131 7.21 5.38 -11.24
CA SER A 131 8.44 5.87 -11.89
C SER A 131 8.19 6.29 -13.35
N LYS A 132 7.49 5.44 -14.12
CA LYS A 132 7.12 5.75 -15.50
C LYS A 132 6.29 7.02 -15.61
N ASN A 133 5.23 7.14 -14.82
CA ASN A 133 4.36 8.31 -14.87
C ASN A 133 5.06 9.59 -14.33
N THR A 134 6.02 9.46 -13.41
CA THR A 134 6.86 10.57 -12.97
C THR A 134 7.72 11.12 -14.10
N LEU A 135 8.29 10.24 -14.91
CA LEU A 135 9.13 10.62 -16.04
C LEU A 135 8.34 11.13 -17.25
N GLU A 136 7.23 10.46 -17.58
CA GLU A 136 6.51 10.67 -18.83
C GLU A 136 5.34 11.67 -18.70
N LYS A 137 4.73 11.78 -17.51
CA LYS A 137 3.48 12.54 -17.30
C LYS A 137 3.56 13.62 -16.23
N SER A 138 4.76 13.92 -15.73
CA SER A 138 4.98 14.92 -14.66
C SER A 138 4.20 14.58 -13.37
N LEU A 139 3.99 13.29 -13.06
CA LEU A 139 3.42 12.86 -11.81
C LEU A 139 4.34 13.27 -10.66
N ILE A 140 3.80 13.95 -9.67
CA ILE A 140 4.52 14.21 -8.43
C ILE A 140 4.45 12.95 -7.57
N SER A 141 5.60 12.28 -7.40
CA SER A 141 5.70 11.05 -6.62
C SER A 141 6.55 11.25 -5.38
N VAL A 142 5.95 10.94 -4.24
CA VAL A 142 6.60 11.02 -2.93
C VAL A 142 6.55 9.65 -2.27
N LEU A 143 7.71 9.08 -2.00
CA LEU A 143 7.83 7.77 -1.38
C LEU A 143 8.42 7.91 0.02
N GLY A 144 7.83 7.20 0.98
CA GLY A 144 8.28 7.17 2.36
C GLY A 144 8.38 5.76 2.91
N GLY A 145 9.13 5.63 4.00
CA GLY A 145 9.30 4.38 4.73
C GLY A 145 10.51 3.54 4.29
N GLY A 146 11.23 3.04 5.29
CA GLY A 146 12.43 2.24 5.07
C GLY A 146 12.19 1.00 4.21
N ASP A 147 11.08 0.28 4.46
CA ASP A 147 10.73 -0.92 3.70
C ASP A 147 10.37 -0.61 2.24
N THR A 148 9.72 0.52 1.97
CA THR A 148 9.46 0.97 0.60
C THR A 148 10.78 1.22 -0.13
N LEU A 149 11.71 1.94 0.50
CA LEU A 149 13.02 2.21 -0.08
C LEU A 149 13.85 0.94 -0.24
N ALA A 150 13.81 0.03 0.72
CA ALA A 150 14.46 -1.28 0.63
C ALA A 150 13.90 -2.11 -0.54
N ALA A 151 12.58 -2.07 -0.74
CA ALA A 151 11.93 -2.78 -1.85
C ALA A 151 12.36 -2.22 -3.21
N ILE A 152 12.29 -0.89 -3.41
CA ILE A 152 12.66 -0.28 -4.69
C ILE A 152 14.14 -0.44 -5.02
N ASN A 153 15.02 -0.50 -4.02
CA ASN A 153 16.45 -0.74 -4.21
C ASN A 153 16.77 -2.16 -4.73
N LYS A 154 15.83 -3.11 -4.60
CA LYS A 154 15.95 -4.44 -5.22
C LYS A 154 15.60 -4.45 -6.71
N SER A 155 15.05 -3.36 -7.25
CA SER A 155 14.74 -3.26 -8.67
C SER A 155 16.01 -3.32 -9.51
N LYS A 156 15.96 -4.13 -10.59
CA LYS A 156 17.02 -4.13 -11.60
C LYS A 156 16.96 -2.92 -12.52
N ASN A 157 15.80 -2.27 -12.60
CA ASN A 157 15.57 -1.09 -13.41
C ASN A 157 15.90 0.17 -12.60
N LYS A 158 16.45 1.18 -13.27
CA LYS A 158 16.60 2.50 -12.67
C LYS A 158 15.22 3.13 -12.52
N LEU A 159 14.77 3.30 -11.30
CA LEU A 159 13.51 3.97 -10.97
C LEU A 159 13.75 5.44 -10.62
N SER A 160 12.82 6.30 -10.99
CA SER A 160 12.90 7.74 -10.74
C SER A 160 11.62 8.22 -10.05
N PHE A 161 11.79 9.03 -9.00
CA PHE A 161 10.70 9.58 -8.22
C PHE A 161 10.99 11.05 -7.90
N SER A 162 9.95 11.85 -7.67
CA SER A 162 10.12 13.27 -7.37
C SER A 162 10.77 13.49 -6.01
N HIS A 163 10.41 12.67 -5.00
CA HIS A 163 10.98 12.75 -3.66
C HIS A 163 11.01 11.38 -2.97
N LEU A 164 12.11 11.09 -2.28
CA LEU A 164 12.30 9.90 -1.44
C LEU A 164 12.53 10.35 0.00
N SER A 165 11.67 9.94 0.92
CA SER A 165 11.78 10.24 2.34
C SER A 165 12.24 9.02 3.12
N THR A 166 13.34 9.13 3.82
CA THR A 166 13.80 8.11 4.78
C THR A 166 13.10 8.19 6.14
N ALA A 167 12.30 9.24 6.36
CA ALA A 167 11.73 9.57 7.67
C ALA A 167 10.51 8.72 8.06
N GLY A 168 10.04 7.79 7.22
CA GLY A 168 9.01 6.80 7.55
C GLY A 168 7.78 7.39 8.24
N GLY A 169 7.52 6.97 9.48
CA GLY A 169 6.36 7.40 10.26
C GLY A 169 6.32 8.91 10.55
N ALA A 170 7.46 9.52 10.85
CA ALA A 170 7.54 10.96 11.10
C ALA A 170 7.13 11.79 9.86
N PHE A 171 7.41 11.28 8.65
CA PHE A 171 6.94 11.91 7.42
C PHE A 171 5.40 11.91 7.33
N LEU A 172 4.76 10.78 7.65
CA LEU A 172 3.29 10.70 7.67
C LEU A 172 2.69 11.59 8.75
N GLU A 173 3.28 11.64 9.94
CA GLU A 173 2.86 12.52 11.04
C GLU A 173 2.95 14.00 10.66
N TYR A 174 4.01 14.39 9.96
CA TYR A 174 4.15 15.75 9.43
C TYR A 174 3.04 16.09 8.42
N LEU A 175 2.74 15.18 7.52
CA LEU A 175 1.65 15.35 6.54
C LEU A 175 0.26 15.42 7.19
N GLU A 176 0.09 14.78 8.35
CA GLU A 176 -1.11 14.89 9.18
C GLU A 176 -1.22 16.25 9.89
N GLY A 177 -0.15 17.03 9.89
CA GLY A 177 -0.09 18.34 10.57
C GLY A 177 0.27 18.22 12.05
N LYS A 178 0.87 17.10 12.49
CA LYS A 178 1.38 16.96 13.84
C LYS A 178 2.69 17.73 14.00
N ASP A 179 2.86 18.38 15.14
CA ASP A 179 4.15 18.95 15.50
C ASP A 179 5.18 17.85 15.76
N LEU A 180 6.28 17.90 15.04
CA LEU A 180 7.39 16.99 15.23
C LEU A 180 8.43 17.63 16.16
N PRO A 181 8.79 16.96 17.29
CA PRO A 181 9.74 17.55 18.25
C PRO A 181 11.07 17.96 17.62
N GLY A 182 11.58 17.16 16.67
CA GLY A 182 12.80 17.47 15.94
C GLY A 182 12.73 18.70 15.03
N LEU A 183 11.54 19.08 14.54
CA LEU A 183 11.33 20.30 13.76
C LEU A 183 11.00 21.49 14.63
N SER A 184 10.41 21.29 15.81
CA SER A 184 10.03 22.35 16.72
C SER A 184 11.23 23.11 17.29
N VAL A 185 12.39 22.45 17.39
CA VAL A 185 13.66 23.09 17.82
C VAL A 185 14.34 23.91 16.72
N LEU A 186 13.88 23.82 15.47
CA LEU A 186 14.42 24.56 14.33
C LEU A 186 13.60 25.82 14.00
N LYS A 187 12.48 26.03 14.70
CA LYS A 187 11.62 27.22 14.62
C LYS A 187 12.01 28.22 15.73
#